data_4405430ddc6788578e4384bfa463c2b0
#
_entry.id   4405430ddc6788578e4384bfa463c2b0
#
_cell.length_a   1.000
_cell.length_b   1.000
_cell.length_c   1.000
_cell.angle_alpha   90.00
_cell.angle_beta   90.00
_cell.angle_gamma   90.00
#
_symmetry.space_group_name_H-M   'P 1'
#
loop_
_entity.id
_entity.type
_entity.pdbx_description
1 polymer ?
#
loop_
_entity_poly.entity_id
_entity_poly.type
_entity_poly.pdbx_seq_one_letter_code
_entity_poly.pdbx_strand_id
1 'polypeptide(L)'
;MEKTETTIFMDWENLLADLIAIQETDDRFKESHFNFNNPEQLLALIRSFLKPEEELKRIYFYASKPFTEAEPRIKGNKKEELEEYKEKNPKDYEERVNKSGIIQSFNHEIAQQNQVKLRVGRVKYKFENISEVRKTLWHGN
;
A
#
# COMPACT_ATOMS: atom_id res chain seq x y z
N MET A 1 0.35 -17.83 -32.36
CA MET A 1 -0.34 -16.54 -32.22
C MET A 1 0.48 -15.61 -31.35
N GLU A 2 0.80 -14.45 -31.85
CA GLU A 2 1.53 -13.47 -31.08
C GLU A 2 0.64 -12.90 -29.96
N LYS A 3 1.23 -12.78 -28.78
CA LYS A 3 0.57 -12.17 -27.64
C LYS A 3 0.94 -10.70 -27.55
N THR A 4 0.01 -9.88 -27.08
CA THR A 4 0.26 -8.48 -26.82
C THR A 4 0.95 -8.33 -25.47
N GLU A 5 2.10 -7.66 -25.42
CA GLU A 5 2.76 -7.35 -24.15
C GLU A 5 1.93 -6.31 -23.40
N THR A 6 1.64 -6.60 -22.14
CA THR A 6 0.79 -5.76 -21.31
C THR A 6 1.51 -5.37 -20.03
N THR A 7 1.44 -4.08 -19.70
CA THR A 7 1.93 -3.56 -18.43
C THR A 7 0.74 -3.11 -17.59
N ILE A 8 0.73 -3.53 -16.33
CA ILE A 8 -0.34 -3.17 -15.40
C ILE A 8 0.18 -2.09 -14.45
N PHE A 9 -0.60 -1.02 -14.29
CA PHE A 9 -0.35 0.03 -13.30
C PHE A 9 -1.39 -0.14 -12.21
N MET A 10 -0.95 -0.54 -11.02
CA MET A 10 -1.84 -0.86 -9.90
C MET A 10 -1.74 0.18 -8.79
N ASP A 11 -2.83 0.91 -8.56
CA ASP A 11 -2.98 1.80 -7.42
C ASP A 11 -3.47 0.97 -6.23
N TRP A 12 -2.54 0.61 -5.34
CA TRP A 12 -2.83 -0.27 -4.22
C TRP A 12 -3.86 0.29 -3.25
N GLU A 13 -3.80 1.60 -2.96
CA GLU A 13 -4.76 2.22 -2.04
C GLU A 13 -6.20 2.07 -2.54
N ASN A 14 -6.43 2.30 -3.83
CA ASN A 14 -7.75 2.16 -4.42
C ASN A 14 -8.20 0.71 -4.49
N LEU A 15 -7.31 -0.19 -4.91
CA LEU A 15 -7.63 -1.62 -4.95
C LEU A 15 -7.92 -2.15 -3.56
N LEU A 16 -7.15 -1.77 -2.56
CA LEU A 16 -7.33 -2.19 -1.17
C LEU A 16 -8.71 -1.79 -0.65
N ALA A 17 -9.13 -0.55 -0.91
CA ALA A 17 -10.44 -0.07 -0.49
C ALA A 17 -11.56 -0.92 -1.09
N ASP A 18 -11.45 -1.26 -2.38
CA ASP A 18 -12.43 -2.12 -3.06
C ASP A 18 -12.43 -3.53 -2.51
N LEU A 19 -11.26 -4.10 -2.23
CA LEU A 19 -11.15 -5.46 -1.69
C LEU A 19 -11.74 -5.55 -0.28
N ILE A 20 -11.50 -4.56 0.56
CA ILE A 20 -12.09 -4.48 1.89
C ILE A 20 -13.62 -4.43 1.79
N ALA A 21 -14.15 -3.58 0.90
CA ALA A 21 -15.59 -3.47 0.71
C ALA A 21 -16.21 -4.79 0.24
N ILE A 22 -15.56 -5.49 -0.67
CA ILE A 22 -16.02 -6.80 -1.17
C ILE A 22 -16.02 -7.83 -0.03
N GLN A 23 -14.98 -7.87 0.79
CA GLN A 23 -14.89 -8.82 1.90
C GLN A 23 -15.98 -8.59 2.96
N GLU A 24 -16.40 -7.35 3.16
CA GLU A 24 -17.47 -7.02 4.09
C GLU A 24 -18.85 -7.41 3.58
N THR A 25 -19.03 -7.49 2.27
CA THR A 25 -20.36 -7.68 1.66
C THR A 25 -20.55 -9.02 0.96
N ASP A 26 -19.51 -9.78 0.68
CA ASP A 26 -19.60 -11.03 -0.07
C ASP A 26 -18.79 -12.13 0.62
N ASP A 27 -19.49 -13.12 1.19
CA ASP A 27 -18.88 -14.23 1.92
C ASP A 27 -17.93 -15.09 1.08
N ARG A 28 -18.09 -15.07 -0.24
CA ARG A 28 -17.21 -15.83 -1.14
C ARG A 28 -15.77 -15.31 -1.13
N PHE A 29 -15.60 -14.04 -0.76
CA PHE A 29 -14.29 -13.37 -0.75
C PHE A 29 -13.76 -13.09 0.64
N LYS A 30 -14.33 -13.70 1.67
CA LYS A 30 -13.82 -13.54 3.03
C LYS A 30 -12.37 -14.03 3.16
N GLU A 31 -11.67 -13.54 4.15
CA GLU A 31 -10.24 -13.75 4.37
C GLU A 31 -9.81 -15.22 4.31
N SER A 32 -10.65 -16.14 4.78
CA SER A 32 -10.35 -17.57 4.72
C SER A 32 -10.29 -18.15 3.30
N HIS A 33 -10.89 -17.46 2.33
CA HIS A 33 -10.91 -17.88 0.92
C HIS A 33 -9.95 -17.08 0.06
N PHE A 34 -9.76 -15.81 0.39
CA PHE A 34 -8.85 -14.93 -0.33
C PHE A 34 -8.21 -13.94 0.65
N ASN A 35 -6.89 -14.07 0.83
CA ASN A 35 -6.14 -13.15 1.67
C ASN A 35 -5.34 -12.19 0.80
N PHE A 36 -5.84 -10.97 0.65
CA PHE A 36 -5.16 -9.95 -0.16
C PHE A 36 -3.87 -9.43 0.46
N ASN A 37 -3.60 -9.72 1.74
CA ASN A 37 -2.32 -9.42 2.38
C ASN A 37 -1.25 -10.46 2.07
N ASN A 38 -1.62 -11.55 1.40
CA ASN A 38 -0.68 -12.54 0.88
C ASN A 38 -0.27 -12.10 -0.53
N PRO A 39 1.01 -11.75 -0.76
CA PRO A 39 1.45 -11.24 -2.05
C PRO A 39 1.18 -12.18 -3.23
N GLU A 40 1.35 -13.47 -3.04
CA GLU A 40 1.11 -14.44 -4.10
C GLU A 40 -0.36 -14.48 -4.53
N GLN A 41 -1.27 -14.47 -3.55
CA GLN A 41 -2.71 -14.45 -3.83
C GLN A 41 -3.13 -13.15 -4.49
N LEU A 42 -2.63 -12.02 -3.99
CA LEU A 42 -2.92 -10.72 -4.57
C LEU A 42 -2.46 -10.63 -6.02
N LEU A 43 -1.24 -11.06 -6.30
CA LEU A 43 -0.71 -11.01 -7.66
C LEU A 43 -1.41 -11.97 -8.60
N ALA A 44 -1.87 -13.12 -8.09
CA ALA A 44 -2.71 -14.03 -8.88
C ALA A 44 -4.02 -13.34 -9.30
N LEU A 45 -4.64 -12.60 -8.39
CA LEU A 45 -5.82 -11.80 -8.71
C LEU A 45 -5.51 -10.75 -9.78
N ILE A 46 -4.44 -10.00 -9.62
CA ILE A 46 -4.05 -8.96 -10.59
C ILE A 46 -3.79 -9.57 -11.96
N ARG A 47 -3.09 -10.69 -12.02
CA ARG A 47 -2.84 -11.40 -13.29
C ARG A 47 -4.12 -11.94 -13.93
N SER A 48 -5.14 -12.22 -13.14
CA SER A 48 -6.43 -12.70 -13.68
C SER A 48 -7.16 -11.66 -14.51
N PHE A 49 -6.78 -10.38 -14.43
CA PHE A 49 -7.34 -9.34 -15.29
C PHE A 49 -6.81 -9.37 -16.72
N LEU A 50 -5.73 -10.09 -16.95
CA LEU A 50 -5.18 -10.24 -18.30
C LEU A 50 -6.12 -11.08 -19.18
N LYS A 51 -6.25 -10.66 -20.42
CA LYS A 51 -6.98 -11.44 -21.42
C LYS A 51 -6.10 -12.58 -21.94
N PRO A 52 -6.69 -13.64 -22.55
CA PRO A 52 -5.89 -14.77 -23.06
C PRO A 52 -4.83 -14.38 -24.08
N GLU A 53 -5.08 -13.32 -24.86
CA GLU A 53 -4.13 -12.81 -25.87
C GLU A 53 -3.09 -11.87 -25.31
N GLU A 54 -3.13 -11.58 -24.00
CA GLU A 54 -2.19 -10.68 -23.36
C GLU A 54 -1.11 -11.45 -22.59
N GLU A 55 0.11 -10.96 -22.66
CA GLU A 55 1.23 -11.46 -21.89
C GLU A 55 1.74 -10.37 -20.97
N LEU A 56 1.87 -10.70 -19.68
CA LEU A 56 2.32 -9.74 -18.70
C LEU A 56 3.80 -9.43 -18.90
N LYS A 57 4.11 -8.14 -19.08
CA LYS A 57 5.48 -7.64 -19.10
C LYS A 57 5.92 -7.20 -17.71
N ARG A 58 5.11 -6.37 -17.06
CA ARG A 58 5.45 -5.80 -15.75
C ARG A 58 4.22 -5.29 -15.04
N ILE A 59 4.28 -5.32 -13.71
CA ILE A 59 3.31 -4.68 -12.83
C ILE A 59 4.03 -3.55 -12.11
N TYR A 60 3.56 -2.31 -12.30
CA TYR A 60 3.98 -1.19 -11.46
C TYR A 60 2.99 -1.07 -10.32
N PHE A 61 3.46 -1.38 -9.12
CA PHE A 61 2.65 -1.41 -7.92
C PHE A 61 2.90 -0.14 -7.12
N TYR A 62 1.91 0.75 -7.09
CA TYR A 62 1.99 2.04 -6.41
C TYR A 62 1.40 1.91 -5.02
N ALA A 63 2.25 2.08 -4.00
CA ALA A 63 1.86 1.97 -2.60
C ALA A 63 2.27 3.22 -1.83
N SER A 64 1.62 3.44 -0.69
CA SER A 64 1.99 4.51 0.21
C SER A 64 3.21 4.11 1.02
N LYS A 65 4.09 5.09 1.28
CA LYS A 65 5.19 4.90 2.21
C LYS A 65 4.62 4.86 3.63
N PRO A 66 4.91 3.81 4.42
CA PRO A 66 4.40 3.74 5.77
C PRO A 66 5.07 4.78 6.67
N PHE A 67 4.34 5.17 7.72
CA PHE A 67 4.86 6.06 8.75
C PHE A 67 6.08 5.44 9.42
N THR A 68 7.11 6.25 9.70
CA THR A 68 8.29 5.81 10.44
C THR A 68 8.90 6.96 11.23
N GLU A 69 9.35 6.69 12.45
CA GLU A 69 10.08 7.65 13.27
C GLU A 69 11.47 7.93 12.72
N ALA A 70 12.03 6.95 12.01
CA ALA A 70 13.37 7.03 11.47
C ALA A 70 13.47 7.86 10.19
N GLU A 71 12.38 8.50 9.76
CA GLU A 71 12.36 9.29 8.55
C GLU A 71 13.29 10.51 8.71
N PRO A 72 14.37 10.62 7.94
CA PRO A 72 15.31 11.73 8.08
C PRO A 72 14.75 13.10 7.68
N ARG A 73 13.55 13.13 7.09
CA ARG A 73 12.87 14.36 6.68
C ARG A 73 12.08 15.00 7.79
N ILE A 74 11.92 14.32 8.94
CA ILE A 74 11.26 14.90 10.10
C ILE A 74 12.24 15.87 10.73
N LYS A 75 11.97 17.17 10.60
CA LYS A 75 12.84 18.24 11.09
C LYS A 75 12.04 19.34 11.79
N GLY A 76 12.69 20.06 12.70
CA GLY A 76 12.14 21.22 13.34
C GLY A 76 10.79 20.97 13.99
N ASN A 77 9.81 21.80 13.66
CA ASN A 77 8.47 21.75 14.24
C ASN A 77 7.78 20.40 14.07
N LYS A 78 8.06 19.68 12.98
CA LYS A 78 7.48 18.37 12.73
C LYS A 78 7.96 17.33 13.73
N LYS A 79 9.20 17.42 14.15
CA LYS A 79 9.75 16.53 15.17
C LYS A 79 9.09 16.79 16.52
N GLU A 80 8.90 18.05 16.85
CA GLU A 80 8.23 18.46 18.10
C GLU A 80 6.76 18.01 18.09
N GLU A 81 6.07 18.20 16.96
CA GLU A 81 4.71 17.75 16.80
C GLU A 81 4.57 16.24 16.96
N LEU A 82 5.51 15.48 16.45
CA LEU A 82 5.54 14.03 16.60
C LEU A 82 5.71 13.63 18.07
N GLU A 83 6.63 14.23 18.77
CA GLU A 83 6.87 13.95 20.19
C GLU A 83 5.64 14.31 21.04
N GLU A 84 5.02 15.43 20.76
CA GLU A 84 3.79 15.86 21.44
C GLU A 84 2.65 14.89 21.17
N TYR A 85 2.47 14.46 19.93
CA TYR A 85 1.46 13.48 19.55
C TYR A 85 1.67 12.14 20.27
N LYS A 86 2.91 11.68 20.32
CA LYS A 86 3.30 10.45 21.00
C LYS A 86 2.97 10.49 22.50
N GLU A 87 3.22 11.62 23.13
CA GLU A 87 2.92 11.85 24.54
C GLU A 87 1.42 11.87 24.83
N LYS A 88 0.66 12.57 24.00
CA LYS A 88 -0.79 12.73 24.17
C LYS A 88 -1.60 11.52 23.77
N ASN A 89 -1.11 10.74 22.81
CA ASN A 89 -1.84 9.62 22.21
C ASN A 89 -0.97 8.35 22.13
N PRO A 90 -0.51 7.81 23.25
CA PRO A 90 0.44 6.70 23.24
C PRO A 90 -0.10 5.42 22.58
N LYS A 91 -1.39 5.11 22.78
CA LYS A 91 -2.01 3.94 22.16
C LYS A 91 -2.13 4.07 20.66
N ASP A 92 -2.61 5.22 20.20
CA ASP A 92 -2.75 5.50 18.78
C ASP A 92 -1.39 5.48 18.08
N TYR A 93 -0.40 6.05 18.73
CA TYR A 93 0.98 6.05 18.25
C TYR A 93 1.51 4.62 18.10
N GLU A 94 1.34 3.78 19.12
CA GLU A 94 1.76 2.38 19.10
C GLU A 94 1.08 1.60 17.98
N GLU A 95 -0.23 1.80 17.79
CA GLU A 95 -0.97 1.18 16.70
C GLU A 95 -0.45 1.57 15.33
N ARG A 96 -0.09 2.85 15.16
CA ARG A 96 0.50 3.34 13.91
C ARG A 96 1.86 2.72 13.62
N VAL A 97 2.70 2.57 14.66
CA VAL A 97 4.01 1.94 14.53
C VAL A 97 3.86 0.48 14.13
N ASN A 98 2.96 -0.25 14.78
CA ASN A 98 2.71 -1.65 14.49
C ASN A 98 2.17 -1.83 13.06
N LYS A 99 1.20 -1.01 12.68
CA LYS A 99 0.61 -1.03 11.34
C LYS A 99 1.64 -0.69 10.27
N SER A 100 2.50 0.28 10.57
CA SER A 100 3.61 0.65 9.68
C SER A 100 4.55 -0.52 9.43
N GLY A 101 4.88 -1.28 10.46
CA GLY A 101 5.73 -2.47 10.32
C GLY A 101 5.11 -3.52 9.41
N ILE A 102 3.81 -3.75 9.54
CA ILE A 102 3.07 -4.68 8.68
C ILE A 102 3.10 -4.21 7.22
N ILE A 103 2.86 -2.93 6.99
CA ILE A 103 2.89 -2.33 5.64
C ILE A 103 4.28 -2.43 5.03
N GLN A 104 5.33 -2.15 5.81
CA GLN A 104 6.71 -2.26 5.34
C GLN A 104 7.05 -3.68 4.90
N SER A 105 6.67 -4.68 5.71
CA SER A 105 6.89 -6.08 5.38
C SER A 105 6.13 -6.48 4.11
N PHE A 106 4.88 -6.07 3.98
CA PHE A 106 4.08 -6.33 2.81
C PHE A 106 4.70 -5.72 1.55
N ASN A 107 5.10 -4.44 1.62
CA ASN A 107 5.73 -3.76 0.49
C ASN A 107 7.04 -4.45 0.08
N HIS A 108 7.82 -4.89 1.05
CA HIS A 108 9.07 -5.61 0.80
C HIS A 108 8.81 -6.93 0.05
N GLU A 109 7.83 -7.69 0.49
CA GLU A 109 7.46 -8.96 -0.15
C GLU A 109 6.90 -8.76 -1.56
N ILE A 110 6.09 -7.72 -1.76
CA ILE A 110 5.56 -7.36 -3.08
C ILE A 110 6.70 -7.00 -4.05
N ALA A 111 7.66 -6.23 -3.57
CA ALA A 111 8.80 -5.81 -4.40
C ALA A 111 9.67 -6.98 -4.88
N GLN A 112 9.65 -8.09 -4.16
CA GLN A 112 10.41 -9.29 -4.51
C GLN A 112 9.68 -10.22 -5.49
N GLN A 113 8.41 -9.97 -5.75
CA GLN A 113 7.64 -10.81 -6.67
C GLN A 113 8.08 -10.59 -8.11
N ASN A 114 8.01 -11.68 -8.90
CA ASN A 114 8.42 -11.64 -10.29
C ASN A 114 7.61 -10.62 -11.11
N GLN A 115 8.29 -9.84 -11.93
CA GLN A 115 7.72 -8.83 -12.81
C GLN A 115 7.11 -7.61 -12.10
N VAL A 116 7.24 -7.51 -10.79
CA VAL A 116 6.72 -6.38 -10.03
C VAL A 116 7.77 -5.31 -9.83
N LYS A 117 7.39 -4.07 -10.04
CA LYS A 117 8.20 -2.92 -9.67
C LYS A 117 7.40 -2.07 -8.68
N LEU A 118 7.91 -1.96 -7.47
CA LEU A 118 7.29 -1.18 -6.41
C LEU A 118 7.64 0.30 -6.57
N ARG A 119 6.62 1.16 -6.48
CA ARG A 119 6.74 2.61 -6.44
C ARG A 119 6.07 3.10 -5.17
N VAL A 120 6.84 3.72 -4.29
CA VAL A 120 6.34 4.18 -2.99
C VAL A 120 6.29 5.70 -2.97
N GLY A 121 5.12 6.24 -2.65
CA GLY A 121 4.91 7.67 -2.52
C GLY A 121 5.51 8.21 -1.22
N ARG A 122 5.59 9.55 -1.14
CA ARG A 122 6.10 10.23 0.05
C ARG A 122 5.02 10.36 1.11
N VAL A 123 5.41 10.19 2.38
CA VAL A 123 4.54 10.47 3.52
C VAL A 123 4.75 11.92 3.96
N LYS A 124 3.65 12.64 4.12
CA LYS A 124 3.67 13.94 4.79
C LYS A 124 3.18 13.74 6.22
N TYR A 125 3.90 14.30 7.17
CA TYR A 125 3.58 14.15 8.59
C TYR A 125 2.54 15.21 8.99
N LYS A 126 1.27 14.93 8.66
CA LYS A 126 0.13 15.71 9.09
C LYS A 126 -0.73 14.83 9.98
N PHE A 127 -0.75 15.12 11.26
CA PHE A 127 -1.44 14.29 12.23
C PHE A 127 -2.90 14.69 12.43
N GLU A 128 -3.32 15.78 11.79
CA GLU A 128 -4.67 16.32 11.94
C GLU A 128 -5.65 15.80 10.89
N ASN A 129 -5.16 15.48 9.70
CA ASN A 129 -6.01 15.08 8.59
C ASN A 129 -5.33 14.04 7.70
N ILE A 130 -5.63 12.77 7.94
CA ILE A 130 -5.08 11.63 7.21
C ILE A 130 -5.49 11.63 5.74
N SER A 131 -6.68 12.13 5.41
CA SER A 131 -7.15 12.16 4.02
C SER A 131 -6.32 13.11 3.15
N GLU A 132 -5.79 14.18 3.73
CA GLU A 132 -4.88 15.07 3.01
C GLU A 132 -3.55 14.41 2.71
N VAL A 133 -3.06 13.59 3.62
CA VAL A 133 -1.83 12.81 3.40
C VAL A 133 -2.00 11.91 2.18
N ARG A 134 -3.13 11.23 2.06
CA ARG A 134 -3.42 10.38 0.90
C ARG A 134 -3.40 11.15 -0.41
N LYS A 135 -4.02 12.32 -0.45
CA LYS A 135 -4.07 13.14 -1.66
C LYS A 135 -2.69 13.57 -2.14
N THR A 136 -1.77 13.83 -1.22
CA THR A 136 -0.43 14.30 -1.56
C THR A 136 0.52 13.18 -1.98
N LEU A 137 0.27 11.94 -1.59
CA LEU A 137 1.13 10.81 -1.93
C LEU A 137 1.18 10.53 -3.43
N TRP A 138 0.08 10.68 -4.13
CA TRP A 138 -0.02 10.34 -5.56
C TRP A 138 0.43 11.46 -6.48
N HIS A 139 0.64 12.66 -5.96
CA HIS A 139 1.14 13.80 -6.71
C HIS A 139 2.66 13.99 -6.59
N GLY A 140 3.32 13.17 -5.81
CA GLY A 140 4.74 13.32 -5.48
C GLY A 140 5.73 12.58 -6.36
N ASN A 141 5.29 12.06 -7.46
CA ASN A 141 6.19 11.29 -8.33
C ASN A 141 7.00 12.19 -9.24
#